data_8e5576a6083cea1b5f526ad8a8232a69
#
_entry.id   8e5576a6083cea1b5f526ad8a8232a69
#
_cell.length_a   1.000
_cell.length_b   1.000
_cell.length_c   1.000
_cell.angle_alpha   90.00
_cell.angle_beta   90.00
_cell.angle_gamma   90.00
#
_symmetry.space_group_name_H-M   'P 1'
#
loop_
_entity.id
_entity.type
_entity.pdbx_description
1 polymer ?
#
loop_
_entity_poly.entity_id
_entity_poly.type
_entity_poly.pdbx_seq_one_letter_code
_entity_poly.pdbx_strand_id
1 'polypeptide(L)'
;MKHTLKIILPIILILAIVIGACWFFLIARRDVTESIFVYWGEHFYEAGRYSRAVAFYKAAMRFAPKDAELAIRLADAYKKSGNYTKAEYTLVSAITQIPDSVSLYVALSGTYVEQDKLLDAETMLSRITNDAVRTQIDALRPAAPVIEPESGNYSEYIDVTVTGSSGTVYAVCNSDFPASAQDVYIGPISLEAGESRIVA
;
A
#
# COMPACT_ATOMS: atom_id res chain seq x y z
N MET A 1 -0.30 -23.31 -59.18
CA MET A 1 -0.77 -22.11 -58.42
C MET A 1 -2.27 -22.10 -58.08
N LYS A 2 -3.20 -22.42 -58.95
CA LYS A 2 -4.66 -22.39 -58.63
C LYS A 2 -5.14 -23.43 -57.60
N HIS A 3 -4.48 -24.59 -57.50
CA HIS A 3 -4.84 -25.64 -56.51
C HIS A 3 -4.34 -25.34 -55.10
N THR A 4 -3.15 -24.79 -54.93
CA THR A 4 -2.61 -24.39 -53.61
C THR A 4 -3.42 -23.25 -53.01
N LEU A 5 -3.89 -22.29 -53.81
CA LEU A 5 -4.72 -21.19 -53.36
C LEU A 5 -6.10 -21.67 -52.82
N LYS A 6 -6.67 -22.73 -53.41
CA LYS A 6 -7.95 -23.32 -52.97
C LYS A 6 -7.86 -24.00 -51.60
N ILE A 7 -6.68 -24.44 -51.17
CA ILE A 7 -6.43 -25.09 -49.89
C ILE A 7 -6.02 -24.05 -48.84
N ILE A 8 -5.21 -23.06 -49.22
CA ILE A 8 -4.68 -22.04 -48.30
C ILE A 8 -5.77 -21.06 -47.87
N LEU A 9 -6.67 -20.66 -48.77
CA LEU A 9 -7.72 -19.68 -48.47
C LEU A 9 -8.67 -20.12 -47.32
N PRO A 10 -9.22 -21.36 -47.32
CA PRO A 10 -10.06 -21.82 -46.21
C PRO A 10 -9.30 -21.95 -44.89
N ILE A 11 -8.01 -22.30 -44.93
CA ILE A 11 -7.19 -22.39 -43.72
C ILE A 11 -7.01 -21.00 -43.10
N ILE A 12 -6.71 -19.98 -43.89
CA ILE A 12 -6.60 -18.60 -43.45
C ILE A 12 -7.95 -18.10 -42.86
N LEU A 13 -9.06 -18.44 -43.51
CA LEU A 13 -10.40 -18.06 -43.07
C LEU A 13 -10.73 -18.70 -41.73
N ILE A 14 -10.45 -19.99 -41.55
CA ILE A 14 -10.66 -20.70 -40.27
C ILE A 14 -9.77 -20.07 -39.16
N LEU A 15 -8.51 -19.80 -39.49
CA LEU A 15 -7.60 -19.17 -38.52
C LEU A 15 -8.09 -17.77 -38.10
N ALA A 16 -8.59 -16.97 -39.06
CA ALA A 16 -9.16 -15.65 -38.77
C ALA A 16 -10.42 -15.75 -37.91
N ILE A 17 -11.28 -16.73 -38.15
CA ILE A 17 -12.49 -16.98 -37.33
C ILE A 17 -12.09 -17.41 -35.91
N VAL A 18 -11.12 -18.32 -35.78
CA VAL A 18 -10.63 -18.77 -34.44
C VAL A 18 -10.01 -17.61 -33.66
N ILE A 19 -9.18 -16.80 -34.31
CA ILE A 19 -8.59 -15.61 -33.70
C ILE A 19 -9.67 -14.60 -33.31
N GLY A 20 -10.64 -14.34 -34.19
CA GLY A 20 -11.76 -13.45 -33.92
C GLY A 20 -12.65 -13.93 -32.77
N ALA A 21 -12.97 -15.23 -32.75
CA ALA A 21 -13.71 -15.84 -31.66
C ALA A 21 -12.95 -15.79 -30.32
N CYS A 22 -11.65 -16.07 -30.34
CA CYS A 22 -10.80 -15.97 -29.16
C CYS A 22 -10.74 -14.50 -28.64
N TRP A 23 -10.61 -13.55 -29.56
CA TRP A 23 -10.60 -12.11 -29.22
C TRP A 23 -11.95 -11.65 -28.67
N PHE A 24 -13.04 -12.07 -29.30
CA PHE A 24 -14.40 -11.80 -28.81
C PHE A 24 -14.63 -12.42 -27.44
N PHE A 25 -14.20 -13.64 -27.21
CA PHE A 25 -14.32 -14.32 -25.90
C PHE A 25 -13.51 -13.59 -24.81
N LEU A 26 -12.28 -13.17 -25.10
CA LEU A 26 -11.44 -12.40 -24.18
C LEU A 26 -12.03 -11.03 -23.84
N ILE A 27 -12.69 -10.37 -24.80
CA ILE A 27 -13.33 -9.08 -24.58
C ILE A 27 -14.69 -9.24 -23.88
N ALA A 28 -15.49 -10.22 -24.26
CA ALA A 28 -16.83 -10.46 -23.72
C ALA A 28 -16.82 -11.07 -22.30
N ARG A 29 -15.70 -11.70 -21.91
CA ARG A 29 -15.53 -12.36 -20.61
C ARG A 29 -14.32 -11.76 -19.87
N ARG A 30 -14.24 -10.43 -19.79
CA ARG A 30 -13.15 -9.71 -19.12
C ARG A 30 -13.01 -10.12 -17.66
N ASP A 31 -14.13 -10.29 -16.96
CA ASP A 31 -14.27 -10.74 -15.58
C ASP A 31 -13.64 -12.12 -15.35
N VAL A 32 -13.94 -13.08 -16.23
CA VAL A 32 -13.36 -14.44 -16.13
C VAL A 32 -11.87 -14.44 -16.40
N THR A 33 -11.43 -13.63 -17.37
CA THR A 33 -10.01 -13.54 -17.74
C THR A 33 -9.20 -12.89 -16.62
N GLU A 34 -9.72 -11.83 -16.00
CA GLU A 34 -9.15 -11.20 -14.81
C GLU A 34 -9.01 -12.21 -13.68
N SER A 35 -10.10 -12.91 -13.32
CA SER A 35 -10.13 -13.89 -12.23
C SER A 35 -9.08 -15.00 -12.42
N ILE A 36 -8.85 -15.45 -13.64
CA ILE A 36 -7.80 -16.44 -13.95
C ILE A 36 -6.41 -15.87 -13.65
N PHE A 37 -6.13 -14.63 -14.05
CA PHE A 37 -4.84 -14.00 -13.76
C PHE A 37 -4.65 -13.73 -12.27
N VAL A 38 -5.69 -13.29 -11.56
CA VAL A 38 -5.66 -13.12 -10.11
C VAL A 38 -5.37 -14.45 -9.42
N TYR A 39 -6.08 -15.53 -9.77
CA TYR A 39 -5.86 -16.87 -9.21
C TYR A 39 -4.40 -17.34 -9.37
N TRP A 40 -3.83 -17.20 -10.58
CA TRP A 40 -2.43 -17.57 -10.79
C TRP A 40 -1.48 -16.63 -10.06
N GLY A 41 -1.82 -15.35 -9.95
CA GLY A 41 -1.08 -14.37 -9.16
C GLY A 41 -0.97 -14.81 -7.70
N GLU A 42 -2.10 -15.15 -7.08
CA GLU A 42 -2.16 -15.64 -5.71
C GLU A 42 -1.38 -16.95 -5.52
N HIS A 43 -1.61 -17.91 -6.42
CA HIS A 43 -0.88 -19.17 -6.36
C HIS A 43 0.65 -18.99 -6.36
N PHE A 44 1.16 -18.09 -7.22
CA PHE A 44 2.59 -17.78 -7.23
C PHE A 44 3.04 -16.95 -6.03
N TYR A 45 2.17 -16.08 -5.52
CA TYR A 45 2.44 -15.29 -4.32
C TYR A 45 2.60 -16.21 -3.10
N GLU A 46 1.67 -17.11 -2.86
CA GLU A 46 1.71 -18.10 -1.77
C GLU A 46 2.92 -19.05 -1.88
N ALA A 47 3.31 -19.39 -3.11
CA ALA A 47 4.52 -20.17 -3.36
C ALA A 47 5.85 -19.39 -3.17
N GLY A 48 5.80 -18.11 -2.72
CA GLY A 48 6.96 -17.25 -2.55
C GLY A 48 7.61 -16.79 -3.88
N ARG A 49 6.93 -17.02 -5.00
CA ARG A 49 7.44 -16.66 -6.35
C ARG A 49 6.95 -15.27 -6.76
N TYR A 50 7.28 -14.27 -5.98
CA TYR A 50 6.73 -12.91 -6.07
C TYR A 50 6.91 -12.27 -7.45
N SER A 51 8.05 -12.47 -8.12
CA SER A 51 8.26 -11.93 -9.48
C SER A 51 7.27 -12.49 -10.51
N ARG A 52 6.83 -13.76 -10.34
CA ARG A 52 5.78 -14.35 -11.19
C ARG A 52 4.40 -13.82 -10.80
N ALA A 53 4.12 -13.72 -9.51
CA ALA A 53 2.88 -13.10 -9.02
C ALA A 53 2.69 -11.70 -9.60
N VAL A 54 3.73 -10.86 -9.57
CA VAL A 54 3.74 -9.52 -10.20
C VAL A 54 3.35 -9.59 -11.68
N ALA A 55 3.87 -10.55 -12.44
CA ALA A 55 3.54 -10.67 -13.87
C ALA A 55 2.06 -10.97 -14.09
N PHE A 56 1.47 -11.85 -13.26
CA PHE A 56 0.07 -12.22 -13.33
C PHE A 56 -0.85 -11.09 -12.84
N TYR A 57 -0.56 -10.44 -11.71
CA TYR A 57 -1.33 -9.30 -11.23
C TYR A 57 -1.28 -8.12 -12.21
N LYS A 58 -0.13 -7.85 -12.85
CA LYS A 58 -0.05 -6.86 -13.93
C LYS A 58 -0.91 -7.22 -15.13
N ALA A 59 -1.02 -8.50 -15.47
CA ALA A 59 -1.91 -8.94 -16.53
C ALA A 59 -3.37 -8.72 -16.15
N ALA A 60 -3.76 -9.06 -14.92
CA ALA A 60 -5.10 -8.81 -14.37
C ALA A 60 -5.47 -7.32 -14.39
N MET A 61 -4.56 -6.43 -13.98
CA MET A 61 -4.75 -4.97 -13.98
C MET A 61 -5.09 -4.37 -15.36
N ARG A 62 -4.78 -5.06 -16.46
CA ARG A 62 -5.18 -4.63 -17.80
C ARG A 62 -6.68 -4.80 -18.05
N PHE A 63 -7.30 -5.74 -17.34
CA PHE A 63 -8.74 -6.02 -17.44
C PHE A 63 -9.54 -5.23 -16.41
N ALA A 64 -8.97 -5.01 -15.23
CA ALA A 64 -9.58 -4.26 -14.12
C ALA A 64 -8.65 -3.11 -13.64
N PRO A 65 -8.44 -2.05 -14.42
CA PRO A 65 -7.51 -0.97 -14.07
C PRO A 65 -7.96 -0.13 -12.88
N LYS A 66 -9.23 -0.21 -12.49
CA LYS A 66 -9.81 0.51 -11.34
C LYS A 66 -10.16 -0.42 -10.19
N ASP A 67 -9.48 -1.54 -10.07
CA ASP A 67 -9.61 -2.43 -8.93
C ASP A 67 -8.54 -2.06 -7.89
N ALA A 68 -9.01 -1.49 -6.76
CA ALA A 68 -8.16 -1.07 -5.65
C ALA A 68 -7.48 -2.27 -4.97
N GLU A 69 -8.21 -3.36 -4.79
CA GLU A 69 -7.70 -4.56 -4.15
C GLU A 69 -6.58 -5.21 -4.98
N LEU A 70 -6.79 -5.31 -6.29
CA LEU A 70 -5.79 -5.84 -7.20
C LEU A 70 -4.52 -4.96 -7.24
N ALA A 71 -4.68 -3.62 -7.18
CA ALA A 71 -3.55 -2.71 -7.08
C ALA A 71 -2.75 -2.92 -5.78
N ILE A 72 -3.43 -3.18 -4.66
CA ILE A 72 -2.80 -3.48 -3.36
C ILE A 72 -2.05 -4.81 -3.44
N ARG A 73 -2.65 -5.87 -3.99
CA ARG A 73 -2.00 -7.18 -4.19
C ARG A 73 -0.75 -7.07 -5.07
N LEU A 74 -0.82 -6.29 -6.14
CA LEU A 74 0.33 -6.04 -7.02
C LEU A 74 1.44 -5.29 -6.27
N ALA A 75 1.10 -4.27 -5.49
CA ALA A 75 2.05 -3.52 -4.69
C ALA A 75 2.71 -4.40 -3.62
N ASP A 76 1.93 -5.26 -2.96
CA ASP A 76 2.45 -6.18 -1.96
C ASP A 76 3.41 -7.22 -2.59
N ALA A 77 3.08 -7.77 -3.75
CA ALA A 77 3.98 -8.63 -4.50
C ALA A 77 5.30 -7.93 -4.89
N TYR A 78 5.23 -6.63 -5.21
CA TYR A 78 6.43 -5.82 -5.43
C TYR A 78 7.24 -5.64 -4.14
N LYS A 79 6.61 -5.34 -3.00
CA LYS A 79 7.30 -5.24 -1.70
C LYS A 79 8.01 -6.54 -1.34
N LYS A 80 7.29 -7.67 -1.42
CA LYS A 80 7.86 -9.01 -1.15
C LYS A 80 9.01 -9.38 -2.10
N SER A 81 9.04 -8.83 -3.31
CA SER A 81 10.17 -8.97 -4.23
C SER A 81 11.31 -7.96 -3.98
N GLY A 82 11.21 -7.13 -2.93
CA GLY A 82 12.20 -6.09 -2.58
C GLY A 82 12.09 -4.82 -3.41
N ASN A 83 11.02 -4.63 -4.20
CA ASN A 83 10.89 -3.48 -5.09
C ASN A 83 9.87 -2.46 -4.57
N TYR A 84 10.22 -1.79 -3.47
CA TYR A 84 9.37 -0.80 -2.83
C TYR A 84 9.00 0.38 -3.75
N THR A 85 9.94 0.85 -4.57
CA THR A 85 9.69 1.95 -5.52
C THR A 85 8.55 1.64 -6.50
N LYS A 86 8.48 0.38 -6.98
CA LYS A 86 7.37 -0.02 -7.87
C LYS A 86 6.06 -0.22 -7.10
N ALA A 87 6.12 -0.65 -5.85
CA ALA A 87 4.94 -0.72 -4.99
C ALA A 87 4.35 0.67 -4.76
N GLU A 88 5.16 1.64 -4.36
CA GLU A 88 4.77 3.04 -4.20
C GLU A 88 4.14 3.60 -5.48
N TYR A 89 4.83 3.45 -6.62
CA TYR A 89 4.32 3.92 -7.91
C TYR A 89 2.97 3.29 -8.27
N THR A 90 2.79 2.00 -8.01
CA THR A 90 1.54 1.28 -8.28
C THR A 90 0.40 1.86 -7.45
N LEU A 91 0.62 2.07 -6.14
CA LEU A 91 -0.38 2.60 -5.23
C LEU A 91 -0.71 4.07 -5.55
N VAL A 92 0.28 4.91 -5.80
CA VAL A 92 0.07 6.32 -6.20
C VAL A 92 -0.72 6.41 -7.50
N SER A 93 -0.38 5.56 -8.49
CA SER A 93 -1.12 5.50 -9.75
C SER A 93 -2.57 5.05 -9.55
N ALA A 94 -2.81 4.08 -8.66
CA ALA A 94 -4.16 3.62 -8.33
C ALA A 94 -4.97 4.70 -7.59
N ILE A 95 -4.39 5.41 -6.62
CA ILE A 95 -5.01 6.55 -5.92
C ILE A 95 -5.43 7.64 -6.92
N THR A 96 -4.61 7.93 -7.92
CA THR A 96 -4.95 8.91 -8.96
C THR A 96 -6.21 8.52 -9.74
N GLN A 97 -6.46 7.21 -9.90
CA GLN A 97 -7.63 6.68 -10.62
C GLN A 97 -8.85 6.46 -9.71
N ILE A 98 -8.61 6.20 -8.43
CA ILE A 98 -9.62 5.87 -7.41
C ILE A 98 -9.31 6.68 -6.14
N PRO A 99 -9.49 8.01 -6.16
CA PRO A 99 -9.09 8.88 -5.05
C PRO A 99 -9.91 8.67 -3.77
N ASP A 100 -11.05 8.00 -3.86
CA ASP A 100 -11.95 7.77 -2.73
C ASP A 100 -11.68 6.43 -2.01
N SER A 101 -10.69 5.67 -2.45
CA SER A 101 -10.37 4.36 -1.86
C SER A 101 -9.45 4.51 -0.64
N VAL A 102 -10.01 4.44 0.56
CA VAL A 102 -9.28 4.46 1.84
C VAL A 102 -8.22 3.36 1.89
N SER A 103 -8.53 2.16 1.38
CA SER A 103 -7.60 1.02 1.40
C SER A 103 -6.29 1.29 0.65
N LEU A 104 -6.33 2.07 -0.43
CA LEU A 104 -5.13 2.46 -1.18
C LEU A 104 -4.22 3.39 -0.36
N TYR A 105 -4.80 4.37 0.34
CA TYR A 105 -4.03 5.26 1.22
C TYR A 105 -3.40 4.51 2.39
N VAL A 106 -4.16 3.59 2.99
CA VAL A 106 -3.64 2.71 4.07
C VAL A 106 -2.50 1.85 3.56
N ALA A 107 -2.63 1.24 2.39
CA ALA A 107 -1.58 0.41 1.80
C ALA A 107 -0.32 1.22 1.45
N LEU A 108 -0.49 2.45 0.94
CA LEU A 108 0.64 3.35 0.64
C LEU A 108 1.33 3.82 1.92
N SER A 109 0.56 4.24 2.93
CA SER A 109 1.09 4.61 4.25
C SER A 109 1.89 3.46 4.85
N GLY A 110 1.33 2.23 4.88
CA GLY A 110 2.04 1.05 5.35
C GLY A 110 3.32 0.75 4.55
N THR A 111 3.31 1.04 3.24
CA THR A 111 4.51 0.87 2.40
C THR A 111 5.61 1.86 2.77
N TYR A 112 5.28 3.08 3.16
CA TYR A 112 6.24 4.06 3.68
C TYR A 112 6.75 3.67 5.07
N VAL A 113 5.85 3.25 5.96
CA VAL A 113 6.22 2.80 7.32
C VAL A 113 7.20 1.62 7.27
N GLU A 114 6.97 0.63 6.41
CA GLU A 114 7.89 -0.50 6.23
C GLU A 114 9.30 -0.09 5.75
N GLN A 115 9.45 1.10 5.19
CA GLN A 115 10.72 1.68 4.76
C GLN A 115 11.29 2.69 5.77
N ASP A 116 10.68 2.85 6.93
CA ASP A 116 11.02 3.87 7.92
C ASP A 116 10.89 5.32 7.40
N LYS A 117 10.02 5.52 6.40
CA LYS A 117 9.72 6.83 5.78
C LYS A 117 8.49 7.47 6.44
N LEU A 118 8.53 7.65 7.75
CA LEU A 118 7.36 8.11 8.53
C LEU A 118 6.88 9.51 8.09
N LEU A 119 7.82 10.41 7.80
CA LEU A 119 7.51 11.76 7.33
C LEU A 119 6.82 11.76 5.96
N ASP A 120 7.21 10.85 5.06
CA ASP A 120 6.57 10.72 3.76
C ASP A 120 5.14 10.18 3.89
N ALA A 121 4.92 9.21 4.80
CA ALA A 121 3.59 8.71 5.14
C ALA A 121 2.69 9.83 5.64
N GLU A 122 3.14 10.61 6.61
CA GLU A 122 2.38 11.73 7.19
C GLU A 122 2.11 12.82 6.16
N THR A 123 3.12 13.18 5.36
CA THR A 123 2.99 14.17 4.28
C THR A 123 1.95 13.73 3.25
N MET A 124 1.93 12.46 2.89
CA MET A 124 0.96 11.89 1.95
C MET A 124 -0.46 11.97 2.54
N LEU A 125 -0.64 11.57 3.80
CA LEU A 125 -1.94 11.59 4.46
C LEU A 125 -2.47 13.03 4.64
N SER A 126 -1.59 13.99 4.93
CA SER A 126 -1.98 15.41 5.07
C SER A 126 -2.49 16.04 3.76
N ARG A 127 -2.12 15.49 2.61
CA ARG A 127 -2.54 15.97 1.27
C ARG A 127 -3.89 15.43 0.81
N ILE A 128 -4.54 14.57 1.60
CA ILE A 128 -5.87 14.06 1.26
C ILE A 128 -6.87 15.21 1.35
N THR A 129 -7.52 15.53 0.22
CA THR A 129 -8.49 16.62 0.10
C THR A 129 -9.94 16.15 0.29
N ASN A 130 -10.20 14.84 0.19
CA ASN A 130 -11.52 14.27 0.41
C ASN A 130 -11.77 14.08 1.90
N ASP A 131 -12.66 14.90 2.48
CA ASP A 131 -12.97 14.87 3.92
C ASP A 131 -13.53 13.52 4.39
N ALA A 132 -14.32 12.83 3.56
CA ALA A 132 -14.87 11.52 3.91
C ALA A 132 -13.76 10.46 4.00
N VAL A 133 -12.80 10.47 3.09
CA VAL A 133 -11.62 9.59 3.12
C VAL A 133 -10.75 9.93 4.32
N ARG A 134 -10.50 11.21 4.57
CA ARG A 134 -9.72 11.69 5.71
C ARG A 134 -10.33 11.23 7.03
N THR A 135 -11.62 11.42 7.24
CA THR A 135 -12.33 10.98 8.45
C THR A 135 -12.21 9.46 8.67
N GLN A 136 -12.31 8.67 7.61
CA GLN A 136 -12.17 7.22 7.71
C GLN A 136 -10.74 6.80 8.06
N ILE A 137 -9.73 7.47 7.50
CA ILE A 137 -8.32 7.22 7.82
C ILE A 137 -8.01 7.62 9.25
N ASP A 138 -8.49 8.79 9.69
CA ASP A 138 -8.30 9.26 11.06
C ASP A 138 -8.96 8.32 12.09
N ALA A 139 -10.09 7.71 11.74
CA ALA A 139 -10.72 6.69 12.57
C ALA A 139 -9.93 5.37 12.68
N LEU A 140 -9.04 5.10 11.72
CA LEU A 140 -8.14 3.93 11.75
C LEU A 140 -6.85 4.19 12.53
N ARG A 141 -6.53 5.46 12.80
CA ARG A 141 -5.35 5.80 13.59
C ARG A 141 -5.55 5.37 15.05
N PRO A 142 -4.53 4.79 15.69
CA PRO A 142 -4.57 4.60 17.13
C PRO A 142 -4.71 5.95 17.83
N ALA A 143 -5.31 5.95 19.01
CA ALA A 143 -5.35 7.15 19.84
C ALA A 143 -3.92 7.62 20.14
N ALA A 144 -3.73 8.93 20.14
CA ALA A 144 -2.44 9.52 20.48
C ALA A 144 -1.96 9.02 21.85
N PRO A 145 -0.66 8.78 22.03
CA PRO A 145 -0.12 8.45 23.35
C PRO A 145 -0.42 9.57 24.35
N VAL A 146 -0.70 9.17 25.57
CA VAL A 146 -0.89 10.09 26.70
C VAL A 146 0.45 10.27 27.39
N ILE A 147 0.86 11.52 27.56
CA ILE A 147 2.10 11.90 28.26
C ILE A 147 1.70 12.43 29.64
N GLU A 148 2.20 11.84 30.67
CA GLU A 148 1.96 12.24 32.07
C GLU A 148 3.29 12.49 32.83
N PRO A 149 3.39 13.60 33.56
CA PRO A 149 2.38 14.66 33.73
C PRO A 149 2.24 15.52 32.48
N GLU A 150 1.11 16.22 32.38
CA GLU A 150 0.85 17.16 31.28
C GLU A 150 1.93 18.25 31.22
N SER A 151 2.04 18.94 30.08
CA SER A 151 2.98 20.05 29.91
C SER A 151 2.75 21.14 30.93
N GLY A 152 3.80 21.56 31.59
CA GLY A 152 3.75 22.55 32.69
C GLY A 152 5.13 22.92 33.19
N ASN A 153 5.14 23.84 34.19
CA ASN A 153 6.35 24.19 34.94
C ASN A 153 6.38 23.41 36.25
N TYR A 154 7.43 22.66 36.45
CA TYR A 154 7.62 21.84 37.66
C TYR A 154 8.84 22.32 38.42
N SER A 155 8.74 22.35 39.75
CA SER A 155 9.80 22.81 40.62
C SER A 155 10.76 21.71 41.11
N GLU A 156 10.42 20.46 40.78
CA GLU A 156 11.18 19.28 41.19
C GLU A 156 11.50 18.40 39.99
N TYR A 157 12.42 17.46 40.15
CA TYR A 157 12.64 16.41 39.13
C TYR A 157 11.36 15.62 38.94
N ILE A 158 11.00 15.41 37.70
CA ILE A 158 9.81 14.63 37.35
C ILE A 158 10.17 13.48 36.41
N ASP A 159 9.50 12.38 36.65
CA ASP A 159 9.49 11.26 35.72
C ASP A 159 8.26 11.36 34.81
N VAL A 160 8.49 11.40 33.52
CA VAL A 160 7.43 11.45 32.54
C VAL A 160 7.14 10.06 32.01
N THR A 161 5.87 9.67 32.07
CA THR A 161 5.40 8.40 31.53
C THR A 161 4.63 8.63 30.26
N VAL A 162 4.78 7.72 29.29
CA VAL A 162 4.06 7.74 28.01
C VAL A 162 3.23 6.48 27.89
N THR A 163 1.92 6.62 27.79
CA THR A 163 0.99 5.49 27.71
C THR A 163 0.28 5.50 26.35
N GLY A 164 0.41 4.41 25.60
CA GLY A 164 -0.30 4.21 24.34
C GLY A 164 -1.53 3.33 24.50
N SER A 165 -2.55 3.55 23.67
CA SER A 165 -3.78 2.77 23.65
C SER A 165 -3.62 1.38 23.03
N SER A 166 -2.68 1.22 22.10
CA SER A 166 -2.39 -0.04 21.42
C SER A 166 -1.03 0.02 20.70
N GLY A 167 -0.37 -1.13 20.61
CA GLY A 167 0.90 -1.25 19.89
C GLY A 167 2.12 -0.78 20.68
N THR A 168 3.22 -0.57 19.98
CA THR A 168 4.47 -0.07 20.54
C THR A 168 4.46 1.45 20.56
N VAL A 169 4.78 2.04 21.72
CA VAL A 169 4.95 3.49 21.84
C VAL A 169 6.40 3.85 21.56
N TYR A 170 6.58 4.90 20.80
CA TYR A 170 7.88 5.51 20.53
C TYR A 170 7.91 6.90 21.12
N ALA A 171 8.96 7.22 21.86
CA ALA A 171 9.12 8.54 22.47
C ALA A 171 10.56 8.99 22.42
N VAL A 172 10.78 10.27 22.14
CA VAL A 172 12.09 10.90 22.10
C VAL A 172 12.07 12.19 22.90
N CYS A 173 13.15 12.43 23.64
CA CYS A 173 13.32 13.63 24.44
C CYS A 173 14.25 14.61 23.74
N ASN A 174 13.89 15.91 23.75
CA ASN A 174 14.69 17.02 23.23
C ASN A 174 15.16 16.84 21.77
N SER A 175 14.34 16.21 20.94
CA SER A 175 14.59 16.05 19.52
C SER A 175 13.73 17.01 18.68
N ASP A 176 14.28 17.55 17.61
CA ASP A 176 13.55 18.32 16.60
C ASP A 176 12.78 17.40 15.62
N PHE A 177 13.06 16.11 15.68
CA PHE A 177 12.43 15.10 14.81
C PHE A 177 11.40 14.29 15.58
N PRO A 178 10.35 13.78 14.91
CA PRO A 178 9.41 12.85 15.49
C PRO A 178 10.13 11.56 15.93
N ALA A 179 9.54 10.85 16.89
CA ALA A 179 10.05 9.54 17.30
C ALA A 179 10.06 8.54 16.14
N SER A 180 11.07 7.72 16.06
CA SER A 180 11.31 6.73 15.01
C SER A 180 11.22 5.30 15.55
N ALA A 181 11.33 4.31 14.68
CA ALA A 181 11.33 2.89 15.05
C ALA A 181 12.49 2.50 15.99
N GLN A 182 13.50 3.35 16.16
CA GLN A 182 14.62 3.14 17.07
C GLN A 182 14.36 3.70 18.49
N ASP A 183 13.38 4.58 18.63
CA ASP A 183 13.05 5.31 19.85
C ASP A 183 11.94 4.61 20.65
N VAL A 184 12.01 3.29 20.79
CA VAL A 184 11.00 2.51 21.52
C VAL A 184 10.97 2.95 22.98
N TYR A 185 9.80 3.41 23.43
CA TYR A 185 9.60 3.75 24.84
C TYR A 185 9.58 2.50 25.71
N ILE A 186 10.50 2.41 26.64
CA ILE A 186 10.68 1.25 27.53
C ILE A 186 10.39 1.55 28.99
N GLY A 187 10.18 2.81 29.36
CA GLY A 187 9.92 3.20 30.75
C GLY A 187 10.00 4.71 30.94
N PRO A 188 9.77 5.19 32.20
CA PRO A 188 9.73 6.59 32.51
C PRO A 188 11.00 7.35 32.06
N ILE A 189 10.80 8.57 31.57
CA ILE A 189 11.87 9.48 31.14
C ILE A 189 12.05 10.49 32.27
N SER A 190 13.20 10.44 32.94
CA SER A 190 13.54 11.41 33.97
C SER A 190 14.04 12.71 33.36
N LEU A 191 13.39 13.83 33.67
CA LEU A 191 13.77 15.15 33.21
C LEU A 191 14.59 15.89 34.22
N GLU A 192 15.72 16.46 33.80
CA GLU A 192 16.54 17.37 34.59
C GLU A 192 15.97 18.79 34.57
N ALA A 193 16.49 19.65 35.45
CA ALA A 193 16.10 21.06 35.47
C ALA A 193 16.44 21.76 34.15
N GLY A 194 15.47 22.42 33.58
CA GLY A 194 15.59 23.11 32.31
C GLY A 194 14.35 22.95 31.44
N GLU A 195 14.42 23.44 30.22
CA GLU A 195 13.36 23.25 29.24
C GLU A 195 13.55 21.89 28.54
N SER A 196 12.54 21.05 28.59
CA SER A 196 12.55 19.74 27.96
C SER A 196 11.29 19.54 27.11
N ARG A 197 11.45 18.88 25.97
CA ARG A 197 10.38 18.53 25.04
C ARG A 197 10.37 17.03 24.81
N ILE A 198 9.21 16.40 25.02
CA ILE A 198 8.97 14.99 24.69
C ILE A 198 8.01 14.93 23.50
N VAL A 199 8.35 14.07 22.54
CA VAL A 199 7.52 13.75 21.38
C VAL A 199 7.27 12.24 21.38
N ALA A 200 5.99 11.83 21.30
CA ALA A 200 5.58 10.44 21.29
C ALA A 200 4.56 10.18 20.17
#